data_3fd52c85761f5d76a61bde3f012d8a47
#
_entry.id   3fd52c85761f5d76a61bde3f012d8a47
#
_cell.length_a   1.000
_cell.length_b   1.000
_cell.length_c   1.000
_cell.angle_alpha   90.00
_cell.angle_beta   90.00
_cell.angle_gamma   90.00
#
_symmetry.space_group_name_H-M   'P 1'
#
loop_
_entity.id
_entity.type
_entity.pdbx_description
1 polymer ?
#
loop_
_entity_poly.entity_id
_entity_poly.type
_entity_poly.pdbx_seq_one_letter_code
_entity_poly.pdbx_strand_id
1 'polypeptide(L)'
;MESATVLRDTGSTSERMLDAAMRLFAERGYRGTSIGEIERAAGLAPRSGALYQHFKNKEDVLEQAIERYLEAIDDLGSALEMLPLGDLRAELTLLARWNLASLDRRAPLTRFVYREGDRLPAKLRERLYDRLVERPYSQVVTWLRGRFEEADVREPDLHALTLIIIEPMSAYRSIQQLFDRVPGEVDDERFIDTWVDVCLAYARSAGLE
;
A
#
# COMPACT_ATOMS: atom_id res chain seq x y z
N MET A 1 -11.35 -0.53 30.53
CA MET A 1 -10.18 0.38 30.55
C MET A 1 -8.98 -0.49 30.22
N GLU A 2 -8.64 -0.58 28.97
CA GLU A 2 -7.49 -1.36 28.52
C GLU A 2 -6.54 -0.41 27.78
N SER A 3 -5.34 -0.32 28.31
CA SER A 3 -4.30 0.61 27.88
C SER A 3 -3.85 0.27 26.47
N ALA A 4 -4.15 1.13 25.52
CA ALA A 4 -3.48 1.13 24.23
C ALA A 4 -1.97 1.30 24.48
N THR A 5 -1.22 0.23 24.29
CA THR A 5 0.24 0.25 24.29
C THR A 5 0.69 1.10 23.10
N VAL A 6 1.01 2.34 23.37
CA VAL A 6 1.72 3.21 22.43
C VAL A 6 3.07 2.56 22.16
N LEU A 7 3.20 1.89 21.01
CA LEU A 7 4.49 1.48 20.48
C LEU A 7 5.35 2.74 20.40
N ARG A 8 6.38 2.83 21.25
CA ARG A 8 7.36 3.90 21.18
C ARG A 8 8.06 3.80 19.85
N ASP A 9 7.77 4.78 19.01
CA ASP A 9 8.41 4.98 17.72
C ASP A 9 9.93 5.15 17.97
N THR A 10 10.69 4.10 17.66
CA THR A 10 12.15 4.04 17.87
C THR A 10 12.90 4.65 16.68
N GLY A 11 12.21 5.24 15.70
CA GLY A 11 12.78 5.87 14.54
C GLY A 11 13.60 7.13 14.84
N SER A 12 14.52 7.46 13.94
CA SER A 12 15.28 8.72 13.98
C SER A 12 14.34 9.92 14.03
N THR A 13 14.82 11.07 14.48
CA THR A 13 14.03 12.32 14.48
C THR A 13 13.50 12.66 13.10
N SER A 14 14.31 12.43 12.05
CA SER A 14 13.92 12.60 10.66
C SER A 14 12.75 11.70 10.28
N GLU A 15 12.82 10.40 10.59
CA GLU A 15 11.75 9.44 10.28
C GLU A 15 10.43 9.80 10.97
N ARG A 16 10.48 10.17 12.26
CA ARG A 16 9.28 10.63 12.98
C ARG A 16 8.65 11.87 12.34
N MET A 17 9.49 12.80 11.85
CA MET A 17 8.99 13.99 11.13
C MET A 17 8.35 13.61 9.79
N LEU A 18 8.93 12.68 9.03
CA LEU A 18 8.37 12.22 7.75
C LEU A 18 7.02 11.52 7.96
N ASP A 19 6.91 10.64 8.96
CA ASP A 19 5.66 9.95 9.29
C ASP A 19 4.58 10.94 9.79
N ALA A 20 4.96 11.89 10.65
CA ALA A 20 4.06 12.95 11.11
C ALA A 20 3.59 13.83 9.95
N ALA A 21 4.50 14.20 9.04
CA ALA A 21 4.19 15.01 7.87
C ALA A 21 3.21 14.31 6.94
N MET A 22 3.45 13.03 6.61
CA MET A 22 2.56 12.28 5.72
C MET A 22 1.16 12.15 6.30
N ARG A 23 1.02 11.84 7.60
CA ARG A 23 -0.30 11.82 8.26
C ARG A 23 -1.01 13.16 8.18
N LEU A 24 -0.32 14.26 8.50
CA LEU A 24 -0.91 15.60 8.45
C LEU A 24 -1.26 16.03 7.02
N PHE A 25 -0.43 15.71 6.04
CA PHE A 25 -0.74 15.96 4.63
C PHE A 25 -1.97 15.18 4.17
N ALA A 26 -2.10 13.93 4.59
CA ALA A 26 -3.27 13.11 4.31
C ALA A 26 -4.56 13.67 4.96
N GLU A 27 -4.48 14.15 6.21
CA GLU A 27 -5.63 14.65 6.97
C GLU A 27 -6.05 16.06 6.58
N ARG A 28 -5.09 16.96 6.36
CA ARG A 28 -5.34 18.42 6.22
C ARG A 28 -4.95 18.98 4.87
N GLY A 29 -4.32 18.18 4.03
CA GLY A 29 -3.71 18.59 2.77
C GLY A 29 -2.35 19.27 2.96
N TYR A 30 -1.60 19.33 1.87
CA TYR A 30 -0.26 19.94 1.87
C TYR A 30 -0.31 21.42 2.32
N ARG A 31 -1.23 22.20 1.76
CA ARG A 31 -1.35 23.64 2.09
C ARG A 31 -1.84 23.88 3.52
N GLY A 32 -2.70 23.01 4.04
CA GLY A 32 -3.29 23.11 5.39
C GLY A 32 -2.36 22.66 6.51
N THR A 33 -1.14 22.20 6.22
CA THR A 33 -0.18 21.72 7.21
C THR A 33 1.01 22.66 7.32
N SER A 34 1.37 23.09 8.53
CA SER A 34 2.52 23.94 8.82
C SER A 34 3.71 23.12 9.36
N ILE A 35 4.93 23.66 9.21
CA ILE A 35 6.15 23.05 9.75
C ILE A 35 6.06 22.88 11.28
N GLY A 36 5.55 23.89 11.99
CA GLY A 36 5.41 23.79 13.46
C GLY A 36 4.40 22.72 13.90
N GLU A 37 3.42 22.36 13.08
CA GLU A 37 2.53 21.22 13.35
C GLU A 37 3.22 19.89 13.13
N ILE A 38 4.07 19.79 12.10
CA ILE A 38 4.89 18.58 11.85
C ILE A 38 5.86 18.37 13.01
N GLU A 39 6.59 19.41 13.44
CA GLU A 39 7.48 19.33 14.60
C GLU A 39 6.74 18.86 15.86
N ARG A 40 5.58 19.45 16.16
CA ARG A 40 4.76 19.07 17.32
C ARG A 40 4.30 17.62 17.23
N ALA A 41 3.81 17.18 16.06
CA ALA A 41 3.33 15.83 15.85
C ALA A 41 4.46 14.79 15.91
N ALA A 42 5.69 15.19 15.60
CA ALA A 42 6.91 14.38 15.76
C ALA A 42 7.48 14.40 17.20
N GLY A 43 6.79 15.05 18.15
CA GLY A 43 7.25 15.13 19.55
C GLY A 43 8.37 16.15 19.79
N LEU A 44 8.51 17.13 18.91
CA LEU A 44 9.51 18.20 18.99
C LEU A 44 8.87 19.52 19.43
N ALA A 45 9.70 20.46 19.95
CA ALA A 45 9.24 21.80 20.26
C ALA A 45 8.83 22.53 18.96
N PRO A 46 7.58 23.04 18.84
CA PRO A 46 7.15 23.74 17.64
C PRO A 46 7.98 25.00 17.38
N ARG A 47 8.29 25.24 16.13
CA ARG A 47 9.12 26.41 15.69
C ARG A 47 10.53 26.42 16.29
N SER A 48 11.04 25.25 16.70
CA SER A 48 12.41 25.10 17.17
C SER A 48 13.44 25.21 16.03
N GLY A 49 12.99 25.12 14.79
CA GLY A 49 13.87 25.00 13.63
C GLY A 49 14.48 23.60 13.46
N ALA A 50 14.05 22.63 14.27
CA ALA A 50 14.56 21.27 14.21
C ALA A 50 14.33 20.64 12.82
N LEU A 51 13.23 20.97 12.15
CA LEU A 51 12.94 20.49 10.79
C LEU A 51 14.05 20.93 9.81
N TYR A 52 14.54 22.16 9.91
CA TYR A 52 15.57 22.68 8.99
C TYR A 52 16.98 22.11 9.20
N GLN A 53 17.19 21.35 10.28
CA GLN A 53 18.42 20.57 10.48
C GLN A 53 18.43 19.30 9.61
N HIS A 54 17.25 18.82 9.18
CA HIS A 54 17.09 17.59 8.41
C HIS A 54 16.58 17.84 6.98
N PHE A 55 15.78 18.88 6.77
CA PHE A 55 15.08 19.14 5.50
C PHE A 55 15.25 20.61 5.10
N LYS A 56 15.37 20.88 3.80
CA LYS A 56 15.55 22.22 3.25
C LYS A 56 14.31 23.10 3.41
N ASN A 57 13.14 22.51 3.20
CA ASN A 57 11.85 23.19 3.24
C ASN A 57 10.73 22.14 3.35
N LYS A 58 9.47 22.59 3.37
CA LYS A 58 8.30 21.71 3.46
C LYS A 58 8.09 20.83 2.23
N GLU A 59 8.52 21.27 1.05
CA GLU A 59 8.47 20.48 -0.19
C GLU A 59 9.44 19.30 -0.12
N ASP A 60 10.65 19.53 0.37
CA ASP A 60 11.64 18.47 0.62
C ASP A 60 11.13 17.44 1.62
N VAL A 61 10.42 17.87 2.68
CA VAL A 61 9.72 16.95 3.61
C VAL A 61 8.69 16.10 2.88
N LEU A 62 7.87 16.71 2.00
CA LEU A 62 6.87 15.97 1.24
C LEU A 62 7.52 14.94 0.31
N GLU A 63 8.55 15.31 -0.43
CA GLU A 63 9.25 14.41 -1.35
C GLU A 63 9.89 13.24 -0.61
N GLN A 64 10.58 13.49 0.51
CA GLN A 64 11.20 12.44 1.30
C GLN A 64 10.17 11.57 2.04
N ALA A 65 9.05 12.16 2.51
CA ALA A 65 7.96 11.39 3.09
C ALA A 65 7.33 10.44 2.06
N ILE A 66 7.07 10.92 0.83
CA ILE A 66 6.58 10.07 -0.26
C ILE A 66 7.57 8.93 -0.53
N GLU A 67 8.86 9.23 -0.69
CA GLU A 67 9.88 8.22 -1.01
C GLU A 67 9.95 7.12 0.06
N ARG A 68 9.93 7.49 1.34
CA ARG A 68 9.90 6.54 2.46
C ARG A 68 8.72 5.56 2.39
N TYR A 69 7.51 6.05 2.03
CA TYR A 69 6.34 5.19 1.86
C TYR A 69 6.43 4.32 0.60
N LEU A 70 7.07 4.81 -0.46
CA LEU A 70 7.29 4.04 -1.67
C LEU A 70 8.33 2.93 -1.47
N GLU A 71 9.41 3.18 -0.74
CA GLU A 71 10.41 2.16 -0.38
C GLU A 71 9.78 0.99 0.40
N ALA A 72 8.84 1.28 1.30
CA ALA A 72 8.12 0.26 2.06
C ALA A 72 7.19 -0.65 1.21
N ILE A 73 6.98 -0.34 -0.08
CA ILE A 73 6.10 -1.08 -0.99
C ILE A 73 6.88 -2.06 -1.87
N ASP A 74 8.19 -1.89 -2.03
CA ASP A 74 9.02 -2.64 -2.98
C ASP A 74 9.19 -4.16 -2.67
N ASP A 75 8.55 -4.67 -1.60
CA ASP A 75 8.70 -6.06 -1.16
C ASP A 75 7.84 -7.09 -1.92
N LEU A 76 6.96 -6.69 -2.85
CA LEU A 76 6.11 -7.65 -3.59
C LEU A 76 6.94 -8.59 -4.45
N GLY A 77 7.94 -8.07 -5.14
CA GLY A 77 8.83 -8.88 -5.97
C GLY A 77 9.48 -10.01 -5.18
N SER A 78 10.04 -9.68 -4.02
CA SER A 78 10.67 -10.67 -3.13
C SER A 78 9.67 -11.70 -2.59
N ALA A 79 8.42 -11.30 -2.33
CA ALA A 79 7.38 -12.24 -1.91
C ALA A 79 7.00 -13.21 -3.04
N LEU A 80 6.91 -12.72 -4.28
CA LEU A 80 6.60 -13.55 -5.44
C LEU A 80 7.76 -14.50 -5.82
N GLU A 81 9.02 -14.08 -5.60
CA GLU A 81 10.20 -14.93 -5.82
C GLU A 81 10.27 -16.15 -4.89
N MET A 82 9.61 -16.11 -3.74
CA MET A 82 9.50 -17.26 -2.83
C MET A 82 8.50 -18.31 -3.29
N LEU A 83 7.66 -18.01 -4.28
CA LEU A 83 6.69 -18.93 -4.86
C LEU A 83 7.31 -19.70 -6.06
N PRO A 84 6.87 -20.93 -6.37
CA PRO A 84 5.76 -21.65 -5.75
C PRO A 84 6.12 -22.38 -4.44
N LEU A 85 5.12 -22.53 -3.56
CA LEU A 85 5.22 -23.35 -2.34
C LEU A 85 4.67 -24.78 -2.56
N GLY A 86 4.09 -25.05 -3.73
CA GLY A 86 3.47 -26.31 -4.07
C GLY A 86 2.02 -26.48 -3.58
N ASP A 87 1.44 -25.42 -3.00
CA ASP A 87 0.02 -25.36 -2.58
C ASP A 87 -0.54 -23.99 -2.96
N LEU A 88 -1.29 -23.95 -4.06
CA LEU A 88 -1.84 -22.69 -4.60
C LEU A 88 -2.77 -21.98 -3.61
N ARG A 89 -3.52 -22.72 -2.78
CA ARG A 89 -4.35 -22.12 -1.72
C ARG A 89 -3.49 -21.37 -0.70
N ALA A 90 -2.43 -22.01 -0.22
CA ALA A 90 -1.51 -21.39 0.74
C ALA A 90 -0.81 -20.16 0.14
N GLU A 91 -0.38 -20.22 -1.12
CA GLU A 91 0.23 -19.12 -1.85
C GLU A 91 -0.70 -17.93 -1.96
N LEU A 92 -1.94 -18.15 -2.43
CA LEU A 92 -2.96 -17.11 -2.56
C LEU A 92 -3.32 -16.48 -1.22
N THR A 93 -3.45 -17.31 -0.16
CA THR A 93 -3.71 -16.81 1.19
C THR A 93 -2.59 -15.92 1.70
N LEU A 94 -1.33 -16.31 1.49
CA LEU A 94 -0.16 -15.53 1.87
C LEU A 94 -0.12 -14.20 1.11
N LEU A 95 -0.33 -14.22 -0.21
CA LEU A 95 -0.37 -13.03 -1.06
C LEU A 95 -1.50 -12.07 -0.66
N ALA A 96 -2.70 -12.60 -0.34
CA ALA A 96 -3.81 -11.79 0.11
C ALA A 96 -3.53 -11.08 1.43
N ARG A 97 -3.01 -11.80 2.43
CA ARG A 97 -2.62 -11.22 3.73
C ARG A 97 -1.51 -10.19 3.58
N TRP A 98 -0.51 -10.49 2.77
CA TRP A 98 0.57 -9.56 2.47
C TRP A 98 0.04 -8.28 1.80
N ASN A 99 -0.85 -8.42 0.82
CA ASN A 99 -1.44 -7.27 0.10
C ASN A 99 -2.25 -6.39 1.06
N LEU A 100 -3.16 -6.95 1.87
CA LEU A 100 -3.93 -6.18 2.85
C LEU A 100 -3.02 -5.46 3.85
N ALA A 101 -2.00 -6.12 4.38
CA ALA A 101 -1.02 -5.50 5.27
C ALA A 101 -0.22 -4.39 4.56
N SER A 102 0.10 -4.54 3.28
CA SER A 102 0.75 -3.51 2.47
C SER A 102 -0.16 -2.30 2.27
N LEU A 103 -1.46 -2.52 2.00
CA LEU A 103 -2.46 -1.44 1.89
C LEU A 103 -2.57 -0.64 3.20
N ASP A 104 -2.50 -1.30 4.36
CA ASP A 104 -2.52 -0.62 5.66
C ASP A 104 -1.27 0.25 5.88
N ARG A 105 -0.08 -0.30 5.60
CA ARG A 105 1.17 0.46 5.74
C ARG A 105 1.20 1.72 4.88
N ARG A 106 0.65 1.67 3.66
CA ARG A 106 0.63 2.79 2.73
C ARG A 106 -0.62 3.68 2.81
N ALA A 107 -1.56 3.39 3.72
CA ALA A 107 -2.82 4.14 3.84
C ALA A 107 -2.65 5.67 3.92
N PRO A 108 -1.68 6.24 4.68
CA PRO A 108 -1.47 7.69 4.69
C PRO A 108 -1.09 8.25 3.31
N LEU A 109 -0.19 7.59 2.58
CA LEU A 109 0.19 7.99 1.23
C LEU A 109 -0.99 7.89 0.27
N THR A 110 -1.75 6.80 0.32
CA THR A 110 -2.94 6.60 -0.52
C THR A 110 -3.98 7.70 -0.28
N ARG A 111 -4.27 8.03 0.99
CA ARG A 111 -5.18 9.13 1.35
C ARG A 111 -4.67 10.48 0.85
N PHE A 112 -3.37 10.74 0.95
CA PHE A 112 -2.75 11.94 0.40
C PHE A 112 -2.93 12.03 -1.11
N VAL A 113 -2.68 10.94 -1.85
CA VAL A 113 -2.85 10.89 -3.31
C VAL A 113 -4.31 11.12 -3.71
N TYR A 114 -5.27 10.50 -3.03
CA TYR A 114 -6.70 10.74 -3.30
C TYR A 114 -7.10 12.21 -3.05
N ARG A 115 -6.50 12.87 -2.06
CA ARG A 115 -6.82 14.24 -1.70
C ARG A 115 -6.19 15.28 -2.60
N GLU A 116 -4.93 15.09 -2.95
CA GLU A 116 -4.08 16.11 -3.59
C GLU A 116 -3.65 15.71 -5.02
N GLY A 117 -3.96 14.50 -5.48
CA GLY A 117 -3.44 13.92 -6.71
C GLY A 117 -3.60 14.82 -7.94
N ASP A 118 -4.77 15.43 -8.10
CA ASP A 118 -5.04 16.36 -9.21
C ASP A 118 -4.19 17.64 -9.17
N ARG A 119 -3.65 17.99 -8.00
CA ARG A 119 -2.84 19.19 -7.76
C ARG A 119 -1.35 18.92 -7.78
N LEU A 120 -0.96 17.65 -7.81
CA LEU A 120 0.45 17.27 -7.83
C LEU A 120 1.10 17.61 -9.17
N PRO A 121 2.38 18.01 -9.19
CA PRO A 121 3.14 18.15 -10.43
C PRO A 121 3.08 16.86 -11.26
N ALA A 122 2.96 17.00 -12.59
CA ALA A 122 2.81 15.85 -13.50
C ALA A 122 3.91 14.78 -13.29
N LYS A 123 5.17 15.21 -13.13
CA LYS A 123 6.30 14.31 -12.89
C LYS A 123 6.16 13.49 -11.59
N LEU A 124 5.66 14.12 -10.51
CA LEU A 124 5.43 13.42 -9.25
C LEU A 124 4.27 12.42 -9.37
N ARG A 125 3.20 12.83 -10.04
CA ARG A 125 2.04 11.97 -10.31
C ARG A 125 2.41 10.75 -11.14
N GLU A 126 3.23 10.91 -12.18
CA GLU A 126 3.75 9.81 -13.00
C GLU A 126 4.61 8.84 -12.18
N ARG A 127 5.51 9.35 -11.33
CA ARG A 127 6.31 8.52 -10.42
C ARG A 127 5.46 7.76 -9.41
N LEU A 128 4.41 8.39 -8.87
CA LEU A 128 3.48 7.72 -7.97
C LEU A 128 2.69 6.62 -8.70
N TYR A 129 2.24 6.88 -9.93
CA TYR A 129 1.58 5.87 -10.75
C TYR A 129 2.51 4.67 -11.00
N ASP A 130 3.75 4.91 -11.45
CA ASP A 130 4.73 3.85 -11.68
C ASP A 130 4.93 2.97 -10.43
N ARG A 131 5.17 3.61 -9.26
CA ARG A 131 5.53 2.90 -8.04
C ARG A 131 4.34 2.26 -7.32
N LEU A 132 3.16 2.89 -7.34
CA LEU A 132 1.97 2.40 -6.62
C LEU A 132 1.12 1.45 -7.46
N VAL A 133 1.20 1.55 -8.79
CA VAL A 133 0.32 0.85 -9.70
C VAL A 133 1.11 -0.01 -10.68
N GLU A 134 1.85 0.61 -11.60
CA GLU A 134 2.45 -0.07 -12.75
C GLU A 134 3.38 -1.23 -12.35
N ARG A 135 4.34 -0.97 -11.44
CA ARG A 135 5.31 -2.01 -11.02
C ARG A 135 4.66 -3.19 -10.30
N PRO A 136 3.82 -2.99 -9.26
CA PRO A 136 3.14 -4.10 -8.61
C PRO A 136 2.28 -4.92 -9.57
N TYR A 137 1.55 -4.25 -10.48
CA TYR A 137 0.75 -4.94 -11.49
C TYR A 137 1.59 -5.75 -12.45
N SER A 138 2.67 -5.16 -12.99
CA SER A 138 3.59 -5.85 -13.90
C SER A 138 4.25 -7.07 -13.25
N GLN A 139 4.57 -7.02 -11.96
CA GLN A 139 5.10 -8.16 -11.21
C GLN A 139 4.09 -9.31 -11.13
N VAL A 140 2.81 -9.01 -10.83
CA VAL A 140 1.75 -10.03 -10.79
C VAL A 140 1.46 -10.59 -12.17
N VAL A 141 1.43 -9.75 -13.22
CA VAL A 141 1.31 -10.21 -14.62
C VAL A 141 2.42 -11.18 -14.98
N THR A 142 3.66 -10.89 -14.61
CA THR A 142 4.81 -11.75 -14.86
C THR A 142 4.69 -13.09 -14.11
N TRP A 143 4.29 -13.04 -12.85
CA TRP A 143 4.06 -14.23 -12.04
C TRP A 143 2.94 -15.11 -12.62
N LEU A 144 1.80 -14.51 -13.00
CA LEU A 144 0.71 -15.24 -13.64
C LEU A 144 1.16 -15.88 -14.95
N ARG A 145 1.89 -15.15 -15.80
CA ARG A 145 2.39 -15.67 -17.07
C ARG A 145 3.22 -16.94 -16.86
N GLY A 146 4.15 -16.95 -15.91
CA GLY A 146 4.93 -18.14 -15.57
C GLY A 146 4.06 -19.34 -15.20
N ARG A 147 2.96 -19.11 -14.44
CA ARG A 147 2.03 -20.19 -14.06
C ARG A 147 1.28 -20.79 -15.27
N PHE A 148 0.85 -19.94 -16.23
CA PHE A 148 0.20 -20.41 -17.46
C PHE A 148 1.17 -21.16 -18.39
N GLU A 149 2.42 -20.68 -18.49
CA GLU A 149 3.49 -21.32 -19.25
C GLU A 149 3.86 -22.71 -18.67
N GLU A 150 4.05 -22.80 -17.33
CA GLU A 150 4.35 -24.06 -16.63
C GLU A 150 3.25 -25.12 -16.79
N ALA A 151 2.00 -24.68 -16.82
CA ALA A 151 0.84 -25.58 -16.99
C ALA A 151 0.57 -25.94 -18.47
N ASP A 152 1.28 -25.35 -19.43
CA ASP A 152 1.05 -25.49 -20.87
C ASP A 152 -0.41 -25.23 -21.28
N VAL A 153 -1.04 -24.21 -20.68
CA VAL A 153 -2.42 -23.80 -20.96
C VAL A 153 -2.48 -22.43 -21.60
N ARG A 154 -3.58 -22.17 -22.32
CA ARG A 154 -3.76 -20.92 -23.03
C ARG A 154 -3.80 -19.71 -22.06
N GLU A 155 -2.92 -18.74 -22.28
CA GLU A 155 -2.89 -17.50 -21.55
C GLU A 155 -4.15 -16.63 -21.83
N PRO A 156 -4.86 -16.15 -20.79
CA PRO A 156 -5.95 -15.19 -20.93
C PRO A 156 -5.39 -13.76 -21.11
N ASP A 157 -6.26 -12.76 -21.09
CA ASP A 157 -5.83 -11.37 -20.90
C ASP A 157 -5.32 -11.20 -19.46
N LEU A 158 -4.00 -11.35 -19.26
CA LEU A 158 -3.35 -11.28 -17.94
C LEU A 158 -3.47 -9.91 -17.30
N HIS A 159 -3.52 -8.82 -18.08
CA HIS A 159 -3.69 -7.48 -17.53
C HIS A 159 -5.10 -7.31 -16.93
N ALA A 160 -6.13 -7.72 -17.66
CA ALA A 160 -7.50 -7.70 -17.16
C ALA A 160 -7.67 -8.64 -15.96
N LEU A 161 -7.09 -9.84 -16.00
CA LEU A 161 -7.13 -10.80 -14.90
C LEU A 161 -6.45 -10.22 -13.63
N THR A 162 -5.29 -9.60 -13.77
CA THR A 162 -4.58 -8.95 -12.65
C THR A 162 -5.42 -7.88 -11.99
N LEU A 163 -6.10 -7.02 -12.78
CA LEU A 163 -7.01 -6.00 -12.24
C LEU A 163 -8.15 -6.64 -11.44
N ILE A 164 -8.76 -7.71 -11.98
CA ILE A 164 -9.86 -8.42 -11.30
C ILE A 164 -9.39 -9.08 -9.98
N ILE A 165 -8.15 -9.54 -9.93
CA ILE A 165 -7.59 -10.20 -8.74
C ILE A 165 -7.20 -9.17 -7.66
N ILE A 166 -6.56 -8.05 -8.03
CA ILE A 166 -5.98 -7.10 -7.06
C ILE A 166 -7.00 -6.08 -6.55
N GLU A 167 -7.82 -5.51 -7.44
CA GLU A 167 -8.71 -4.39 -7.10
C GLU A 167 -9.76 -4.70 -6.02
N PRO A 168 -10.32 -5.91 -5.90
CA PRO A 168 -11.23 -6.22 -4.80
C PRO A 168 -10.62 -6.00 -3.41
N MET A 169 -9.33 -6.30 -3.24
CA MET A 169 -8.62 -6.05 -1.96
C MET A 169 -8.46 -4.56 -1.69
N SER A 170 -8.10 -3.78 -2.71
CA SER A 170 -7.97 -2.32 -2.63
C SER A 170 -9.32 -1.68 -2.28
N ALA A 171 -10.40 -2.13 -2.94
CA ALA A 171 -11.75 -1.64 -2.69
C ALA A 171 -12.24 -2.00 -1.27
N TYR A 172 -12.07 -3.25 -0.85
CA TYR A 172 -12.42 -3.73 0.49
C TYR A 172 -11.73 -2.88 1.57
N ARG A 173 -10.41 -2.72 1.49
CA ARG A 173 -9.65 -1.96 2.47
C ARG A 173 -10.00 -0.47 2.44
N SER A 174 -10.25 0.10 1.27
CA SER A 174 -10.69 1.50 1.14
C SER A 174 -12.03 1.76 1.81
N ILE A 175 -13.02 0.88 1.65
CA ILE A 175 -14.31 0.98 2.32
C ILE A 175 -14.13 0.95 3.84
N GLN A 176 -13.35 0.00 4.35
CA GLN A 176 -13.07 -0.15 5.78
C GLN A 176 -12.39 1.12 6.35
N GLN A 177 -11.39 1.64 5.64
CA GLN A 177 -10.65 2.83 6.08
C GLN A 177 -11.46 4.13 6.01
N LEU A 178 -12.45 4.24 5.10
CA LEU A 178 -13.28 5.43 4.93
C LEU A 178 -14.49 5.43 5.86
N PHE A 179 -15.09 4.28 6.11
CA PHE A 179 -16.37 4.16 6.80
C PHE A 179 -16.28 3.42 8.13
N ASP A 180 -15.10 2.93 8.50
CA ASP A 180 -14.85 2.12 9.71
C ASP A 180 -15.75 0.86 9.80
N ARG A 181 -16.28 0.44 8.66
CA ARG A 181 -17.13 -0.77 8.51
C ARG A 181 -17.19 -1.18 7.04
N VAL A 182 -17.52 -2.46 6.80
CA VAL A 182 -17.80 -3.01 5.48
C VAL A 182 -19.21 -3.63 5.45
N PRO A 183 -19.87 -3.75 4.27
CA PRO A 183 -21.17 -4.41 4.15
C PRO A 183 -21.11 -5.83 4.69
N GLY A 184 -22.16 -6.23 5.43
CA GLY A 184 -22.26 -7.60 5.99
C GLY A 184 -21.25 -7.93 7.08
N GLU A 185 -20.58 -6.92 7.66
CA GLU A 185 -19.57 -7.09 8.72
C GLU A 185 -18.51 -8.14 8.33
N VAL A 186 -18.10 -8.14 7.05
CA VAL A 186 -17.07 -9.04 6.55
C VAL A 186 -15.72 -8.63 7.11
N ASP A 187 -15.09 -9.52 7.90
CA ASP A 187 -13.73 -9.36 8.40
C ASP A 187 -12.68 -9.82 7.37
N ASP A 188 -11.41 -9.58 7.67
CA ASP A 188 -10.30 -9.89 6.77
C ASP A 188 -10.23 -11.39 6.44
N GLU A 189 -10.44 -12.28 7.39
CA GLU A 189 -10.36 -13.74 7.17
C GLU A 189 -11.47 -14.21 6.23
N ARG A 190 -12.72 -13.79 6.47
CA ARG A 190 -13.84 -14.13 5.58
C ARG A 190 -13.64 -13.58 4.16
N PHE A 191 -13.09 -12.37 4.06
CA PHE A 191 -12.77 -11.76 2.76
C PHE A 191 -11.70 -12.56 2.03
N ILE A 192 -10.58 -12.87 2.70
CA ILE A 192 -9.46 -13.63 2.15
C ILE A 192 -9.91 -15.02 1.71
N ASP A 193 -10.61 -15.76 2.57
CA ASP A 193 -11.07 -17.12 2.26
C ASP A 193 -11.96 -17.14 1.00
N THR A 194 -12.92 -16.20 0.92
CA THR A 194 -13.81 -16.09 -0.25
C THR A 194 -13.04 -15.69 -1.51
N TRP A 195 -12.12 -14.75 -1.40
CA TRP A 195 -11.29 -14.33 -2.52
C TRP A 195 -10.40 -15.48 -3.02
N VAL A 196 -9.80 -16.25 -2.13
CA VAL A 196 -8.99 -17.43 -2.46
C VAL A 196 -9.85 -18.48 -3.15
N ASP A 197 -11.06 -18.75 -2.67
CA ASP A 197 -11.97 -19.72 -3.31
C ASP A 197 -12.34 -19.30 -4.73
N VAL A 198 -12.59 -18.02 -4.97
CA VAL A 198 -12.85 -17.47 -6.31
C VAL A 198 -11.63 -17.65 -7.23
N CYS A 199 -10.43 -17.34 -6.74
CA CYS A 199 -9.19 -17.51 -7.50
C CYS A 199 -8.93 -18.99 -7.84
N LEU A 200 -9.13 -19.90 -6.90
CA LEU A 200 -8.99 -21.34 -7.12
C LEU A 200 -10.04 -21.89 -8.10
N ALA A 201 -11.29 -21.40 -8.03
CA ALA A 201 -12.31 -21.80 -8.98
C ALA A 201 -11.93 -21.37 -10.41
N TYR A 202 -11.37 -20.16 -10.56
CA TYR A 202 -10.84 -19.71 -11.84
C TYR A 202 -9.63 -20.53 -12.28
N ALA A 203 -8.65 -20.77 -11.40
CA ALA A 203 -7.46 -21.58 -11.71
C ALA A 203 -7.83 -22.97 -12.24
N ARG A 204 -8.75 -23.69 -11.57
CA ARG A 204 -9.29 -24.96 -12.03
C ARG A 204 -9.92 -24.87 -13.43
N SER A 205 -10.75 -23.83 -13.65
CA SER A 205 -11.39 -23.63 -14.96
C SER A 205 -10.40 -23.33 -16.08
N ALA A 206 -9.25 -22.78 -15.76
CA ALA A 206 -8.15 -22.45 -16.66
C ALA A 206 -7.14 -23.60 -16.83
N GLY A 207 -7.25 -24.69 -16.07
CA GLY A 207 -6.31 -25.83 -16.13
C GLY A 207 -4.98 -25.60 -15.41
N LEU A 208 -4.95 -24.73 -14.38
CA LEU A 208 -3.75 -24.43 -13.59
C LEU A 208 -3.57 -25.33 -12.35
N GLU A 209 -4.47 -26.28 -12.11
CA GLU A 209 -4.38 -27.32 -11.05
C GLU A 209 -4.03 -28.69 -11.65
#